data_9a80138d677cd19bf2105008455888c4
#
_entry.id   9a80138d677cd19bf2105008455888c4
#
_cell.length_a   1.000
_cell.length_b   1.000
_cell.length_c   1.000
_cell.angle_alpha   90.00
_cell.angle_beta   90.00
_cell.angle_gamma   90.00
#
_symmetry.space_group_name_H-M   'P 1'
#
loop_
_entity.id
_entity.type
_entity.pdbx_description
1 polymer ?
#
loop_
_entity_poly.entity_id
_entity_poly.type
_entity_poly.pdbx_seq_one_letter_code
_entity_poly.pdbx_strand_id
1 'polypeptide(L)'
;MDASALLSRLACPLIPVVVIDRLDDAVPLAEALLQGGISALEITLRTPVACEAISAMKSALPDAVIGAGTVSSGETYEAAVQSGADFVVSPGATEQLFKAAAAHAVPFLPGAVTGSEVLRAMEFGYAALKFFPAEAVGGTPALQALSGPFPNVNFMPTGGVTPDNVANYFQLENVCAVGGSWLTPRELLMGQQWEALYQLAADSVAQVTMMSRGAPG
;
A
#
# COMPACT_ATOMS: atom_id res chain seq x y z
N MET A 1 -0.77 -9.00 13.15
CA MET A 1 0.57 -9.39 12.64
C MET A 1 1.15 -8.19 11.91
N ASP A 2 2.45 -7.95 12.03
CA ASP A 2 3.14 -6.86 11.32
C ASP A 2 3.32 -7.16 9.82
N ALA A 3 3.26 -6.13 8.98
CA ALA A 3 3.34 -6.27 7.53
C ALA A 3 4.78 -6.38 6.98
N SER A 4 5.81 -6.22 7.80
CA SER A 4 7.21 -6.21 7.36
C SER A 4 7.60 -7.44 6.54
N ALA A 5 7.19 -8.63 6.99
CA ALA A 5 7.50 -9.89 6.31
C ALA A 5 6.79 -10.03 4.96
N LEU A 6 5.61 -9.44 4.81
CA LEU A 6 4.89 -9.40 3.52
C LEU A 6 5.61 -8.45 2.57
N LEU A 7 5.86 -7.21 3.00
CA LEU A 7 6.47 -6.16 2.17
C LEU A 7 7.88 -6.56 1.67
N SER A 8 8.68 -7.24 2.51
CA SER A 8 10.03 -7.68 2.14
C SER A 8 10.05 -8.80 1.08
N ARG A 9 8.93 -9.47 0.83
CA ARG A 9 8.79 -10.53 -0.18
C ARG A 9 8.27 -10.04 -1.52
N LEU A 10 7.80 -8.80 -1.59
CA LEU A 10 7.31 -8.24 -2.84
C LEU A 10 8.44 -8.10 -3.85
N ALA A 11 8.28 -8.66 -5.05
CA ALA A 11 9.26 -8.52 -6.13
C ALA A 11 9.34 -7.06 -6.64
N CYS A 12 8.24 -6.32 -6.51
CA CYS A 12 8.14 -4.90 -6.81
C CYS A 12 7.63 -4.15 -5.57
N PRO A 13 8.35 -3.13 -5.06
CA PRO A 13 7.95 -2.38 -3.88
C PRO A 13 6.95 -1.25 -4.17
N LEU A 14 6.35 -1.22 -5.36
CA LEU A 14 5.24 -0.32 -5.70
C LEU A 14 3.91 -0.99 -5.40
N ILE A 15 3.05 -0.29 -4.66
CA ILE A 15 1.70 -0.74 -4.31
C ILE A 15 0.68 0.25 -4.87
N PRO A 16 -0.04 -0.08 -5.96
CA PRO A 16 -1.14 0.76 -6.44
C PRO A 16 -2.20 0.94 -5.36
N VAL A 17 -2.60 2.19 -5.14
CA VAL A 17 -3.69 2.56 -4.22
C VAL A 17 -4.92 2.84 -5.05
N VAL A 18 -5.84 1.89 -5.03
CA VAL A 18 -6.93 1.78 -5.99
C VAL A 18 -8.27 2.17 -5.38
N VAL A 19 -9.08 2.90 -6.14
CA VAL A 19 -10.51 3.12 -5.87
C VAL A 19 -11.29 2.37 -6.94
N ILE A 20 -12.11 1.40 -6.55
CA ILE A 20 -13.00 0.66 -7.45
C ILE A 20 -14.40 1.23 -7.35
N ASP A 21 -14.88 1.85 -8.42
CA ASP A 21 -16.24 2.41 -8.49
C ASP A 21 -17.26 1.38 -9.04
N ARG A 22 -16.80 0.41 -9.85
CA ARG A 22 -17.62 -0.63 -10.47
C ARG A 22 -17.00 -2.01 -10.22
N LEU A 23 -17.82 -2.94 -9.78
CA LEU A 23 -17.37 -4.31 -9.47
C LEU A 23 -16.75 -5.00 -10.68
N ASP A 24 -17.34 -4.83 -11.87
CA ASP A 24 -16.88 -5.47 -13.11
C ASP A 24 -15.46 -5.04 -13.53
N ASP A 25 -14.97 -3.91 -13.02
CA ASP A 25 -13.63 -3.42 -13.31
C ASP A 25 -12.55 -4.08 -12.42
N ALA A 26 -12.95 -4.76 -11.33
CA ALA A 26 -12.04 -5.27 -10.32
C ALA A 26 -11.01 -6.26 -10.88
N VAL A 27 -11.46 -7.35 -11.47
CA VAL A 27 -10.59 -8.42 -11.97
C VAL A 27 -9.75 -7.95 -13.16
N PRO A 28 -10.32 -7.31 -14.21
CA PRO A 28 -9.51 -6.82 -15.34
C PRO A 28 -8.42 -5.82 -14.93
N LEU A 29 -8.70 -4.95 -13.97
CA LEU A 29 -7.72 -4.03 -13.42
C LEU A 29 -6.57 -4.78 -12.73
N ALA A 30 -6.91 -5.73 -11.84
CA ALA A 30 -5.90 -6.51 -11.13
C ALA A 30 -5.01 -7.28 -12.12
N GLU A 31 -5.59 -7.92 -13.13
CA GLU A 31 -4.85 -8.62 -14.18
C GLU A 31 -3.87 -7.69 -14.91
N ALA A 32 -4.34 -6.51 -15.34
CA ALA A 32 -3.50 -5.54 -16.05
C ALA A 32 -2.30 -5.09 -15.20
N LEU A 33 -2.51 -4.77 -13.92
CA LEU A 33 -1.45 -4.31 -13.02
C LEU A 33 -0.45 -5.44 -12.70
N LEU A 34 -0.94 -6.65 -12.42
CA LEU A 34 -0.08 -7.81 -12.12
C LEU A 34 0.74 -8.22 -13.33
N GLN A 35 0.16 -8.24 -14.53
CA GLN A 35 0.88 -8.50 -15.78
C GLN A 35 1.95 -7.43 -16.05
N GLY A 36 1.71 -6.18 -15.64
CA GLY A 36 2.69 -5.09 -15.66
C GLY A 36 3.82 -5.22 -14.63
N GLY A 37 3.83 -6.30 -13.81
CA GLY A 37 4.88 -6.59 -12.83
C GLY A 37 4.63 -6.05 -11.42
N ILE A 38 3.46 -5.49 -11.14
CA ILE A 38 3.05 -5.15 -9.78
C ILE A 38 2.88 -6.44 -8.97
N SER A 39 3.31 -6.44 -7.70
CA SER A 39 3.30 -7.63 -6.84
C SER A 39 2.17 -7.63 -5.81
N ALA A 40 1.63 -6.46 -5.48
CA ALA A 40 0.54 -6.31 -4.52
C ALA A 40 -0.32 -5.09 -4.84
N LEU A 41 -1.62 -5.13 -4.54
CA LEU A 41 -2.56 -4.02 -4.74
C LEU A 41 -3.24 -3.65 -3.41
N GLU A 42 -3.43 -2.35 -3.16
CA GLU A 42 -4.23 -1.82 -2.04
C GLU A 42 -5.58 -1.33 -2.58
N ILE A 43 -6.67 -2.06 -2.30
CA ILE A 43 -8.04 -1.65 -2.66
C ILE A 43 -8.63 -0.85 -1.50
N THR A 44 -8.91 0.42 -1.73
CA THR A 44 -9.40 1.31 -0.66
C THR A 44 -10.89 1.10 -0.39
N LEU A 45 -11.26 0.94 0.88
CA LEU A 45 -12.65 0.80 1.33
C LEU A 45 -13.40 2.15 1.30
N ARG A 46 -13.32 2.85 0.17
CA ARG A 46 -13.96 4.17 -0.06
C ARG A 46 -15.24 4.08 -0.86
N THR A 47 -15.56 2.90 -1.39
CA THR A 47 -16.76 2.65 -2.20
C THR A 47 -17.53 1.47 -1.64
N PRO A 48 -18.84 1.40 -1.87
CA PRO A 48 -19.66 0.29 -1.39
C PRO A 48 -19.25 -1.08 -1.95
N VAL A 49 -18.64 -1.11 -3.15
CA VAL A 49 -18.26 -2.36 -3.83
C VAL A 49 -16.85 -2.85 -3.46
N ALA A 50 -16.09 -2.11 -2.65
CA ALA A 50 -14.67 -2.39 -2.42
C ALA A 50 -14.42 -3.79 -1.82
N CYS A 51 -15.16 -4.21 -0.79
CA CYS A 51 -15.03 -5.54 -0.20
C CYS A 51 -15.39 -6.66 -1.18
N GLU A 52 -16.45 -6.46 -1.97
CA GLU A 52 -16.87 -7.40 -3.00
C GLU A 52 -15.83 -7.49 -4.13
N ALA A 53 -15.21 -6.36 -4.49
CA ALA A 53 -14.12 -6.31 -5.45
C ALA A 53 -12.89 -7.10 -4.96
N ILE A 54 -12.49 -6.97 -3.68
CA ILE A 54 -11.42 -7.79 -3.08
C ILE A 54 -11.76 -9.27 -3.20
N SER A 55 -12.98 -9.67 -2.82
CA SER A 55 -13.43 -11.06 -2.89
C SER A 55 -13.42 -11.60 -4.33
N ALA A 56 -13.87 -10.80 -5.30
CA ALA A 56 -13.85 -11.16 -6.71
C ALA A 56 -12.40 -11.35 -7.23
N MET A 57 -11.50 -10.41 -6.91
CA MET A 57 -10.08 -10.51 -7.25
C MET A 57 -9.44 -11.77 -6.64
N LYS A 58 -9.66 -12.05 -5.35
CA LYS A 58 -9.11 -13.24 -4.68
C LYS A 58 -9.66 -14.54 -5.24
N SER A 59 -10.92 -14.56 -5.67
CA SER A 59 -11.53 -15.73 -6.30
C SER A 59 -10.97 -16.01 -7.70
N ALA A 60 -10.76 -14.96 -8.50
CA ALA A 60 -10.27 -15.08 -9.86
C ALA A 60 -8.73 -15.26 -9.92
N LEU A 61 -8.01 -14.65 -8.97
CA LEU A 61 -6.54 -14.56 -8.93
C LEU A 61 -6.05 -14.99 -7.54
N PRO A 62 -6.13 -16.27 -7.16
CA PRO A 62 -5.88 -16.74 -5.78
C PRO A 62 -4.45 -16.46 -5.30
N ASP A 63 -3.48 -16.41 -6.20
CA ASP A 63 -2.06 -16.15 -5.89
C ASP A 63 -1.71 -14.66 -5.82
N ALA A 64 -2.64 -13.78 -6.24
CA ALA A 64 -2.43 -12.34 -6.17
C ALA A 64 -2.49 -11.84 -4.72
N VAL A 65 -1.59 -10.91 -4.36
CA VAL A 65 -1.58 -10.25 -3.06
C VAL A 65 -2.47 -9.02 -3.11
N ILE A 66 -3.66 -9.12 -2.53
CA ILE A 66 -4.68 -8.07 -2.53
C ILE A 66 -4.92 -7.59 -1.10
N GLY A 67 -4.65 -6.32 -0.84
CA GLY A 67 -4.87 -5.68 0.45
C GLY A 67 -6.09 -4.77 0.48
N ALA A 68 -6.61 -4.51 1.68
CA ALA A 68 -7.65 -3.54 1.95
C ALA A 68 -7.06 -2.26 2.53
N GLY A 69 -7.28 -1.11 1.89
CA GLY A 69 -6.83 0.20 2.36
C GLY A 69 -7.96 1.07 2.90
N THR A 70 -7.59 2.19 3.52
CA THR A 70 -8.53 3.14 4.16
C THR A 70 -9.37 2.49 5.28
N VAL A 71 -8.84 1.45 5.91
CA VAL A 71 -9.47 0.82 7.08
C VAL A 71 -9.33 1.76 8.27
N SER A 72 -10.44 2.17 8.89
CA SER A 72 -10.48 3.21 9.92
C SER A 72 -11.18 2.80 11.22
N SER A 73 -11.74 1.58 11.28
CA SER A 73 -12.45 1.05 12.44
C SER A 73 -12.29 -0.47 12.54
N GLY A 74 -12.65 -1.05 13.71
CA GLY A 74 -12.70 -2.51 13.88
C GLY A 74 -13.69 -3.17 12.93
N GLU A 75 -14.82 -2.51 12.64
CA GLU A 75 -15.83 -3.01 11.72
C GLU A 75 -15.27 -3.09 10.28
N THR A 76 -14.62 -2.04 9.80
CA THR A 76 -13.98 -2.05 8.47
C THR A 76 -12.79 -3.00 8.41
N TYR A 77 -12.09 -3.23 9.53
CA TYR A 77 -11.05 -4.26 9.62
C TYR A 77 -11.62 -5.65 9.44
N GLU A 78 -12.70 -5.96 10.15
CA GLU A 78 -13.42 -7.24 10.05
C GLU A 78 -13.94 -7.47 8.63
N ALA A 79 -14.55 -6.46 8.01
CA ALA A 79 -15.02 -6.53 6.63
C ALA A 79 -13.88 -6.82 5.64
N ALA A 80 -12.70 -6.20 5.84
CA ALA A 80 -11.50 -6.46 5.06
C ALA A 80 -11.04 -7.93 5.18
N VAL A 81 -11.00 -8.46 6.40
CA VAL A 81 -10.64 -9.87 6.64
C VAL A 81 -11.64 -10.82 5.99
N GLN A 82 -12.93 -10.56 6.16
CA GLN A 82 -14.00 -11.39 5.56
C GLN A 82 -14.00 -11.35 4.03
N SER A 83 -13.55 -10.27 3.42
CA SER A 83 -13.39 -10.17 1.96
C SER A 83 -12.20 -10.95 1.42
N GLY A 84 -11.35 -11.52 2.29
CA GLY A 84 -10.18 -12.30 1.90
C GLY A 84 -8.93 -11.46 1.65
N ALA A 85 -8.86 -10.23 2.18
CA ALA A 85 -7.68 -9.39 2.05
C ALA A 85 -6.43 -10.04 2.67
N ASP A 86 -5.30 -10.03 1.93
CA ASP A 86 -4.02 -10.59 2.37
C ASP A 86 -3.28 -9.65 3.35
N PHE A 87 -3.58 -8.36 3.34
CA PHE A 87 -3.08 -7.37 4.28
C PHE A 87 -4.07 -6.21 4.42
N VAL A 88 -3.93 -5.47 5.51
CA VAL A 88 -4.80 -4.32 5.82
C VAL A 88 -3.94 -3.07 6.02
N VAL A 89 -4.42 -1.95 5.50
CA VAL A 89 -3.75 -0.64 5.59
C VAL A 89 -4.71 0.41 6.13
N SER A 90 -4.25 1.21 7.09
CA SER A 90 -5.03 2.34 7.63
C SER A 90 -4.33 3.69 7.38
N PRO A 91 -5.08 4.79 7.29
CA PRO A 91 -4.49 6.14 7.17
C PRO A 91 -3.93 6.67 8.49
N GLY A 92 -4.30 6.08 9.61
CA GLY A 92 -3.90 6.34 10.98
C GLY A 92 -4.38 5.19 11.86
N ALA A 93 -3.95 5.11 13.12
CA ALA A 93 -4.33 3.99 13.97
C ALA A 93 -4.72 4.44 15.38
N THR A 94 -5.90 4.00 15.82
CA THR A 94 -6.38 4.12 17.19
C THR A 94 -6.08 2.85 17.98
N GLU A 95 -6.13 2.94 19.31
CA GLU A 95 -6.01 1.75 20.17
C GLU A 95 -7.06 0.68 19.86
N GLN A 96 -8.27 1.11 19.53
CA GLN A 96 -9.35 0.19 19.16
C GLN A 96 -9.03 -0.55 17.85
N LEU A 97 -8.42 0.14 16.87
CA LEU A 97 -8.02 -0.47 15.61
C LEU A 97 -6.86 -1.45 15.81
N PHE A 98 -5.88 -1.12 16.65
CA PHE A 98 -4.81 -2.06 17.03
C PHE A 98 -5.36 -3.32 17.71
N LYS A 99 -6.33 -3.16 18.62
CA LYS A 99 -6.99 -4.31 19.27
C LYS A 99 -7.76 -5.19 18.29
N ALA A 100 -8.48 -4.57 17.34
CA ALA A 100 -9.15 -5.30 16.26
C ALA A 100 -8.14 -6.07 15.41
N ALA A 101 -7.04 -5.43 15.00
CA ALA A 101 -6.00 -6.08 14.21
C ALA A 101 -5.32 -7.24 14.95
N ALA A 102 -5.14 -7.14 16.26
CA ALA A 102 -4.55 -8.19 17.08
C ALA A 102 -5.41 -9.48 17.18
N ALA A 103 -6.71 -9.40 16.89
CA ALA A 103 -7.61 -10.54 16.87
C ALA A 103 -7.48 -11.40 15.59
N HIS A 104 -6.73 -10.95 14.59
CA HIS A 104 -6.60 -11.59 13.29
C HIS A 104 -5.14 -11.86 12.92
N ALA A 105 -4.93 -12.88 12.08
CA ALA A 105 -3.61 -13.21 11.54
C ALA A 105 -3.22 -12.38 10.30
N VAL A 106 -4.14 -11.57 9.76
CA VAL A 106 -3.90 -10.75 8.57
C VAL A 106 -2.89 -9.64 8.90
N PRO A 107 -1.82 -9.46 8.12
CA PRO A 107 -0.84 -8.39 8.30
C PRO A 107 -1.48 -7.01 8.28
N PHE A 108 -1.07 -6.14 9.22
CA PHE A 108 -1.57 -4.79 9.35
C PHE A 108 -0.44 -3.77 9.18
N LEU A 109 -0.69 -2.74 8.38
CA LEU A 109 0.17 -1.59 8.13
C LEU A 109 -0.53 -0.32 8.65
N PRO A 110 -0.35 0.04 9.92
CA PRO A 110 -0.99 1.21 10.51
C PRO A 110 -0.36 2.52 10.01
N GLY A 111 -1.18 3.56 9.85
CA GLY A 111 -0.71 4.90 9.50
C GLY A 111 -0.07 5.61 10.69
N ALA A 112 1.07 6.28 10.47
CA ALA A 112 1.76 7.15 11.43
C ALA A 112 2.60 8.20 10.69
N VAL A 113 2.56 9.46 11.15
CA VAL A 113 3.35 10.59 10.60
C VAL A 113 4.11 11.36 11.66
N THR A 114 3.75 11.21 12.93
CA THR A 114 4.40 11.86 14.08
C THR A 114 5.14 10.87 14.94
N GLY A 115 6.17 11.31 15.67
CA GLY A 115 6.89 10.44 16.59
C GLY A 115 6.00 9.77 17.64
N SER A 116 4.94 10.47 18.13
CA SER A 116 3.99 9.87 19.08
C SER A 116 3.16 8.72 18.46
N GLU A 117 2.76 8.86 17.20
CA GLU A 117 2.04 7.80 16.49
C GLU A 117 2.95 6.61 16.19
N VAL A 118 4.23 6.86 15.84
CA VAL A 118 5.24 5.81 15.66
C VAL A 118 5.46 5.04 16.96
N LEU A 119 5.70 5.74 18.09
CA LEU A 119 5.84 5.11 19.41
C LEU A 119 4.62 4.26 19.75
N ARG A 120 3.42 4.79 19.51
CA ARG A 120 2.18 4.04 19.73
C ARG A 120 2.10 2.77 18.90
N ALA A 121 2.46 2.82 17.62
CA ALA A 121 2.48 1.62 16.77
C ALA A 121 3.49 0.59 17.29
N MET A 122 4.68 1.04 17.70
CA MET A 122 5.72 0.19 18.28
C MET A 122 5.29 -0.50 19.57
N GLU A 123 4.51 0.17 20.46
CA GLU A 123 3.93 -0.44 21.66
C GLU A 123 3.02 -1.64 21.34
N PHE A 124 2.38 -1.63 20.18
CA PHE A 124 1.56 -2.73 19.67
C PHE A 124 2.33 -3.72 18.77
N GLY A 125 3.66 -3.58 18.66
CA GLY A 125 4.54 -4.51 17.95
C GLY A 125 4.62 -4.30 16.44
N TYR A 126 4.28 -3.11 15.92
CA TYR A 126 4.37 -2.77 14.51
C TYR A 126 5.67 -2.00 14.21
N ALA A 127 6.41 -2.46 13.21
CA ALA A 127 7.64 -1.85 12.71
C ALA A 127 7.56 -1.46 11.22
N ALA A 128 6.50 -1.88 10.51
CA ALA A 128 6.17 -1.37 9.19
C ALA A 128 4.92 -0.48 9.28
N LEU A 129 5.04 0.77 8.83
CA LEU A 129 4.02 1.80 8.99
C LEU A 129 3.69 2.48 7.65
N LYS A 130 2.44 2.85 7.44
CA LYS A 130 2.07 3.76 6.35
C LYS A 130 2.38 5.19 6.73
N PHE A 131 3.09 5.92 5.86
CA PHE A 131 3.33 7.35 6.02
C PHE A 131 2.40 8.14 5.08
N PHE A 132 1.30 8.68 5.62
CA PHE A 132 0.22 9.30 4.83
C PHE A 132 -0.40 10.52 5.54
N PRO A 133 -0.66 11.61 4.82
CA PRO A 133 -0.37 11.87 3.39
C PRO A 133 1.08 12.38 3.17
N ALA A 134 1.93 11.60 2.52
CA ALA A 134 3.39 11.76 2.54
C ALA A 134 3.89 13.16 2.16
N GLU A 135 3.55 13.68 0.98
CA GLU A 135 4.02 15.00 0.55
C GLU A 135 3.47 16.13 1.43
N ALA A 136 2.20 16.04 1.85
CA ALA A 136 1.56 17.09 2.64
C ALA A 136 2.14 17.22 4.06
N VAL A 137 2.76 16.15 4.60
CA VAL A 137 3.34 16.14 5.95
C VAL A 137 4.87 16.24 5.94
N GLY A 138 5.47 16.62 4.81
CA GLY A 138 6.89 16.94 4.69
C GLY A 138 7.74 15.97 3.87
N GLY A 139 7.14 14.97 3.24
CA GLY A 139 7.80 14.11 2.24
C GLY A 139 9.06 13.40 2.73
N THR A 140 10.05 13.30 1.87
CA THR A 140 11.34 12.65 2.18
C THR A 140 12.11 13.30 3.32
N PRO A 141 12.14 14.65 3.52
CA PRO A 141 12.77 15.24 4.68
C PRO A 141 12.16 14.80 6.02
N ALA A 142 10.83 14.67 6.09
CA ALA A 142 10.17 14.20 7.30
C ALA A 142 10.51 12.73 7.61
N LEU A 143 10.50 11.85 6.59
CA LEU A 143 10.90 10.45 6.73
C LEU A 143 12.35 10.30 7.14
N GLN A 144 13.24 11.10 6.57
CA GLN A 144 14.66 11.11 6.96
C GLN A 144 14.84 11.55 8.41
N ALA A 145 14.07 12.54 8.87
CA ALA A 145 14.12 12.97 10.28
C ALA A 145 13.64 11.89 11.26
N LEU A 146 12.70 11.03 10.83
CA LEU A 146 12.20 9.91 11.64
C LEU A 146 13.19 8.74 11.72
N SER A 147 14.12 8.57 10.78
CA SER A 147 15.06 7.45 10.79
C SER A 147 16.03 7.48 11.99
N GLY A 148 16.43 8.66 12.45
CA GLY A 148 17.31 8.81 13.61
C GLY A 148 16.72 8.23 14.90
N PRO A 149 15.55 8.72 15.38
CA PRO A 149 14.92 8.20 16.60
C PRO A 149 14.30 6.81 16.43
N PHE A 150 13.98 6.36 15.19
CA PHE A 150 13.28 5.11 14.92
C PHE A 150 14.01 4.23 13.88
N PRO A 151 15.26 3.78 14.15
CA PRO A 151 16.09 3.09 13.15
C PRO A 151 15.55 1.72 12.72
N ASN A 152 14.64 1.14 13.48
CA ASN A 152 14.05 -0.18 13.20
C ASN A 152 12.62 -0.09 12.62
N VAL A 153 12.17 1.12 12.27
CA VAL A 153 10.84 1.34 11.69
C VAL A 153 10.97 1.62 10.20
N ASN A 154 10.21 0.87 9.40
CA ASN A 154 10.12 1.06 7.96
C ASN A 154 8.80 1.70 7.58
N PHE A 155 8.83 2.50 6.54
CA PHE A 155 7.66 3.24 6.08
C PHE A 155 7.27 2.87 4.66
N MET A 156 5.96 2.93 4.40
CA MET A 156 5.35 2.96 3.08
C MET A 156 4.73 4.35 2.86
N PRO A 157 5.50 5.32 2.32
CA PRO A 157 4.96 6.62 1.95
C PRO A 157 3.86 6.49 0.90
N THR A 158 2.78 7.24 1.10
CA THR A 158 1.60 7.27 0.25
C THR A 158 1.02 8.68 0.26
N GLY A 159 0.55 9.15 -0.89
CA GLY A 159 -0.11 10.46 -1.04
C GLY A 159 0.83 11.57 -1.52
N GLY A 160 0.59 12.02 -2.75
CA GLY A 160 1.41 12.99 -3.45
C GLY A 160 2.68 12.42 -4.09
N VAL A 161 2.93 11.11 -3.95
CA VAL A 161 4.02 10.45 -4.67
C VAL A 161 3.65 10.33 -6.15
N THR A 162 4.61 10.59 -7.02
CA THR A 162 4.49 10.62 -8.48
C THR A 162 5.68 9.92 -9.13
N PRO A 163 5.66 9.61 -10.44
CA PRO A 163 6.82 9.09 -11.16
C PRO A 163 8.07 9.98 -11.04
N ASP A 164 7.89 11.30 -10.89
CA ASP A 164 8.99 12.27 -10.83
C ASP A 164 9.69 12.28 -9.46
N ASN A 165 8.98 11.98 -8.36
CA ASN A 165 9.54 12.05 -7.01
C ASN A 165 9.75 10.68 -6.34
N VAL A 166 9.23 9.59 -6.90
CA VAL A 166 9.31 8.24 -6.31
C VAL A 166 10.75 7.78 -6.07
N ALA A 167 11.68 8.19 -6.94
CA ALA A 167 13.11 7.90 -6.80
C ALA A 167 13.68 8.41 -5.47
N ASN A 168 13.28 9.61 -5.05
CA ASN A 168 13.77 10.24 -3.82
C ASN A 168 13.33 9.45 -2.57
N TYR A 169 12.15 8.82 -2.62
CA TYR A 169 11.68 7.96 -1.54
C TYR A 169 12.50 6.68 -1.42
N PHE A 170 12.81 6.02 -2.54
CA PHE A 170 13.62 4.79 -2.54
C PHE A 170 15.11 5.00 -2.21
N GLN A 171 15.59 6.23 -2.14
CA GLN A 171 16.91 6.54 -1.61
C GLN A 171 16.98 6.47 -0.08
N LEU A 172 15.85 6.43 0.62
CA LEU A 172 15.79 6.38 2.08
C LEU A 172 15.78 4.92 2.55
N GLU A 173 16.72 4.55 3.44
CA GLU A 173 16.85 3.19 3.99
C GLU A 173 15.62 2.74 4.78
N ASN A 174 14.86 3.69 5.36
CA ASN A 174 13.65 3.42 6.11
C ASN A 174 12.38 3.40 5.24
N VAL A 175 12.50 3.32 3.91
CA VAL A 175 11.37 3.14 2.99
C VAL A 175 11.39 1.73 2.41
N CYS A 176 10.39 0.92 2.74
CA CYS A 176 10.30 -0.49 2.31
C CYS A 176 9.39 -0.71 1.09
N ALA A 177 8.46 0.19 0.85
CA ALA A 177 7.55 0.18 -0.30
C ALA A 177 7.00 1.58 -0.52
N VAL A 178 6.34 1.84 -1.65
CA VAL A 178 5.68 3.11 -1.95
C VAL A 178 4.26 2.86 -2.43
N GLY A 179 3.29 3.53 -1.79
CA GLY A 179 1.90 3.52 -2.23
C GLY A 179 1.63 4.60 -3.28
N GLY A 180 1.19 4.20 -4.48
CA GLY A 180 1.03 5.09 -5.61
C GLY A 180 -0.36 5.10 -6.23
N SER A 181 -1.06 6.24 -6.17
CA SER A 181 -2.33 6.42 -6.88
C SER A 181 -2.15 6.76 -8.37
N TRP A 182 -0.95 7.20 -8.79
CA TRP A 182 -0.67 7.49 -10.20
C TRP A 182 -0.70 6.24 -11.08
N LEU A 183 -0.54 5.04 -10.49
CA LEU A 183 -0.59 3.76 -11.18
C LEU A 183 -1.99 3.39 -11.66
N THR A 184 -3.01 4.07 -11.15
CA THR A 184 -4.41 3.85 -11.52
C THR A 184 -5.14 5.18 -11.76
N PRO A 185 -4.75 5.96 -12.79
CA PRO A 185 -5.43 7.20 -13.12
C PRO A 185 -6.91 6.96 -13.37
N ARG A 186 -7.75 7.79 -12.76
CA ARG A 186 -9.21 7.62 -12.81
C ARG A 186 -9.76 7.58 -14.25
N GLU A 187 -9.17 8.37 -15.13
CA GLU A 187 -9.57 8.44 -16.54
C GLU A 187 -9.35 7.11 -17.27
N LEU A 188 -8.24 6.43 -17.01
CA LEU A 188 -7.95 5.11 -17.58
C LEU A 188 -8.91 4.05 -17.02
N LEU A 189 -9.19 4.11 -15.71
CA LEU A 189 -10.14 3.20 -15.06
C LEU A 189 -11.56 3.38 -15.63
N MET A 190 -12.06 4.61 -15.65
CA MET A 190 -13.41 4.90 -16.18
C MET A 190 -13.55 4.53 -17.65
N GLY A 191 -12.46 4.68 -18.42
CA GLY A 191 -12.39 4.32 -19.82
C GLY A 191 -12.11 2.84 -20.07
N GLN A 192 -11.95 2.02 -19.02
CA GLN A 192 -11.57 0.59 -19.11
C GLN A 192 -10.34 0.34 -20.01
N GLN A 193 -9.36 1.24 -19.93
CA GLN A 193 -8.16 1.19 -20.76
C GLN A 193 -7.11 0.26 -20.11
N TRP A 194 -7.38 -1.04 -20.07
CA TRP A 194 -6.57 -2.03 -19.35
C TRP A 194 -5.16 -2.14 -19.93
N GLU A 195 -5.01 -2.06 -21.25
CA GLU A 195 -3.69 -2.07 -21.90
C GLU A 195 -2.85 -0.85 -21.52
N ALA A 196 -3.47 0.33 -21.41
CA ALA A 196 -2.76 1.54 -20.97
C ALA A 196 -2.35 1.44 -19.49
N LEU A 197 -3.17 0.81 -18.64
CA LEU A 197 -2.83 0.54 -17.23
C LEU A 197 -1.70 -0.48 -17.10
N TYR A 198 -1.74 -1.56 -17.90
CA TYR A 198 -0.64 -2.52 -17.99
C TYR A 198 0.68 -1.82 -18.36
N GLN A 199 0.68 -1.01 -19.41
CA GLN A 199 1.89 -0.30 -19.85
C GLN A 199 2.40 0.68 -18.79
N LEU A 200 1.51 1.45 -18.16
CA LEU A 200 1.86 2.36 -17.07
C LEU A 200 2.49 1.61 -15.88
N ALA A 201 1.95 0.45 -15.53
CA ALA A 201 2.51 -0.40 -14.49
C ALA A 201 3.90 -0.92 -14.88
N ALA A 202 4.05 -1.45 -16.10
CA ALA A 202 5.31 -1.98 -16.60
C ALA A 202 6.41 -0.90 -16.63
N ASP A 203 6.11 0.30 -17.10
CA ASP A 203 7.05 1.41 -17.15
C ASP A 203 7.47 1.84 -15.73
N SER A 204 6.50 1.91 -14.80
CA SER A 204 6.78 2.28 -13.40
C SER A 204 7.64 1.22 -12.69
N VAL A 205 7.37 -0.07 -12.93
CA VAL A 205 8.17 -1.19 -12.38
C VAL A 205 9.58 -1.16 -12.95
N ALA A 206 9.74 -0.94 -14.26
CA ALA A 206 11.04 -0.82 -14.90
C ALA A 206 11.85 0.34 -14.31
N GLN A 207 11.22 1.51 -14.12
CA GLN A 207 11.84 2.68 -13.51
C GLN A 207 12.40 2.37 -12.12
N VAL A 208 11.62 1.76 -11.24
CA VAL A 208 12.04 1.44 -9.86
C VAL A 208 13.11 0.35 -9.82
N THR A 209 13.02 -0.65 -10.71
CA THR A 209 14.02 -1.72 -10.81
C THR A 209 15.39 -1.21 -11.25
N MET A 210 15.44 -0.22 -12.15
CA MET A 210 16.70 0.41 -12.55
C MET A 210 17.35 1.17 -11.39
N MET A 211 16.56 1.80 -10.52
CA MET A 211 17.06 2.55 -9.36
C MET A 211 17.71 1.63 -8.32
N SER A 212 17.13 0.45 -8.06
CA SER A 212 17.69 -0.52 -7.11
C SER A 212 18.99 -1.17 -7.57
N ARG A 213 19.25 -1.22 -8.87
CA ARG A 213 20.51 -1.76 -9.46
C ARG A 213 21.62 -0.72 -9.56
N GLY A 214 21.32 0.57 -9.46
CA GLY A 214 22.28 1.67 -9.58
C GLY A 214 22.82 2.20 -8.25
N ALA A 215 22.38 1.68 -7.11
CA ALA A 215 22.93 2.05 -5.82
C ALA A 215 24.32 1.38 -5.67
N PRO A 216 25.43 2.18 -5.56
CA PRO A 216 26.74 1.61 -5.23
C PRO A 216 26.67 0.98 -3.84
N GLY A 217 27.06 -0.30 -3.72
CA GLY A 217 27.22 -1.02 -2.47
C GLY A 217 28.33 -0.43 -1.60
#